data_3b159d7cf0dfc615b1cab80ea89ce445
#
_entry.id   3b159d7cf0dfc615b1cab80ea89ce445
#
_cell.length_a   1.000
_cell.length_b   1.000
_cell.length_c   1.000
_cell.angle_alpha   90.00
_cell.angle_beta   90.00
_cell.angle_gamma   90.00
#
_symmetry.space_group_name_H-M   'P 1'
#
loop_
_entity.id
_entity.type
_entity.pdbx_description
1 polymer ?
#
loop_
_entity_poly.entity_id
_entity_poly.type
_entity_poly.pdbx_seq_one_letter_code
_entity_poly.pdbx_strand_id
1 'polypeptide(L)'
;MGVNKINKGAVIGIDLGGTKLSAALFTTEGEILHRTGLLLEGTAGTGVGSLVTNLVLEHLEYARGNNFHVDSVGICVPGISNQADQTVWAPNIQGWEAYPLHLQVCDALNDPSIQVFIESDRSCSILGEMWKGNALNCRNAIFMAVGTGIGIGIVADGRIINGANGIAGAVGWLALDRPYSQDYDPCGHFEYHASGPGIARGAERLLSAGAGSVYLLEGHITTFDVFAAYSKSDPVAMKVIEECIELWGMAVANLVSIFNPEKIIFGGGVFGPAVQFLDRIHNEARKWAQPISIEKVRLEGTALKGDTGLYGAGYLALKNQFKF
;
A
#
# COMPACT_ATOMS: atom_id res chain seq x y z
N MET A 1 21.40 7.06 45.15
CA MET A 1 19.99 7.26 44.78
C MET A 1 19.91 7.18 43.28
N GLY A 2 19.53 6.02 42.74
CA GLY A 2 19.34 5.83 41.30
C GLY A 2 18.08 6.55 40.87
N VAL A 3 18.23 7.56 40.03
CA VAL A 3 17.11 8.13 39.29
C VAL A 3 16.54 6.99 38.44
N ASN A 4 15.33 6.52 38.73
CA ASN A 4 14.56 5.66 37.84
C ASN A 4 14.45 6.40 36.51
N LYS A 5 15.31 6.11 35.56
CA LYS A 5 15.15 6.58 34.17
C LYS A 5 13.88 5.93 33.64
N ILE A 6 12.83 6.71 33.49
CA ILE A 6 11.61 6.27 32.83
C ILE A 6 12.02 5.91 31.41
N ASN A 7 12.10 4.61 31.11
CA ASN A 7 12.30 4.11 29.74
C ASN A 7 11.06 4.50 28.95
N LYS A 8 11.22 5.38 27.97
CA LYS A 8 10.13 5.78 27.06
C LYS A 8 9.86 4.64 26.10
N GLY A 9 8.61 4.21 25.99
CA GLY A 9 8.20 3.18 25.03
C GLY A 9 8.42 3.64 23.58
N ALA A 10 8.90 2.73 22.76
CA ALA A 10 9.09 2.96 21.33
C ALA A 10 8.82 1.67 20.55
N VAL A 11 8.56 1.79 19.25
CA VAL A 11 8.37 0.65 18.35
C VAL A 11 9.25 0.82 17.11
N ILE A 12 9.66 -0.30 16.52
CA ILE A 12 10.41 -0.32 15.25
C ILE A 12 9.44 -0.66 14.13
N GLY A 13 9.43 0.15 13.08
CA GLY A 13 8.73 -0.11 11.82
C GLY A 13 9.74 -0.34 10.70
N ILE A 14 9.54 -1.40 9.91
CA ILE A 14 10.33 -1.72 8.72
C ILE A 14 9.39 -1.75 7.52
N ASP A 15 9.74 -1.06 6.45
CA ASP A 15 9.01 -1.09 5.17
C ASP A 15 9.93 -1.66 4.09
N LEU A 16 9.66 -2.91 3.71
CA LEU A 16 10.36 -3.62 2.65
C LEU A 16 9.58 -3.44 1.35
N GLY A 17 10.11 -2.65 0.43
CA GLY A 17 9.61 -2.55 -0.95
C GLY A 17 10.40 -3.44 -1.90
N GLY A 18 10.05 -3.41 -3.19
CA GLY A 18 10.75 -4.20 -4.21
C GLY A 18 12.17 -3.72 -4.55
N THR A 19 12.50 -2.45 -4.27
CA THR A 19 13.80 -1.83 -4.60
C THR A 19 14.45 -1.12 -3.42
N LYS A 20 13.69 -0.85 -2.37
CA LYS A 20 14.11 -0.04 -1.23
C LYS A 20 13.62 -0.69 0.06
N LEU A 21 14.43 -0.56 1.09
CA LEU A 21 14.12 -0.93 2.47
C LEU A 21 14.22 0.33 3.33
N SER A 22 13.21 0.61 4.14
CA SER A 22 13.18 1.74 5.08
C SER A 22 12.91 1.22 6.49
N ALA A 23 13.57 1.80 7.48
CA ALA A 23 13.37 1.49 8.89
C ALA A 23 13.19 2.77 9.69
N ALA A 24 12.37 2.75 10.72
CA ALA A 24 12.26 3.84 11.68
C ALA A 24 11.97 3.34 13.09
N LEU A 25 12.54 4.03 14.07
CA LEU A 25 12.15 3.97 15.47
C LEU A 25 11.11 5.07 15.71
N PHE A 26 9.95 4.70 16.23
CA PHE A 26 8.86 5.62 16.52
C PHE A 26 8.58 5.71 18.01
N THR A 27 8.17 6.89 18.48
CA THR A 27 7.45 7.01 19.76
C THR A 27 6.08 6.33 19.66
N THR A 28 5.44 6.11 20.78
CA THR A 28 4.04 5.61 20.82
C THR A 28 3.05 6.57 20.17
N GLU A 29 3.38 7.86 20.06
CA GLU A 29 2.61 8.90 19.37
C GLU A 29 2.90 8.97 17.87
N GLY A 30 3.90 8.19 17.35
CA GLY A 30 4.25 8.13 15.93
C GLY A 30 5.22 9.22 15.47
N GLU A 31 6.01 9.78 16.39
CA GLU A 31 7.14 10.64 16.03
C GLU A 31 8.35 9.78 15.66
N ILE A 32 9.02 10.10 14.58
CA ILE A 32 10.24 9.40 14.15
C ILE A 32 11.42 9.89 15.00
N LEU A 33 12.01 8.96 15.74
CA LEU A 33 13.20 9.20 16.57
C LEU A 33 14.51 8.94 15.81
N HIS A 34 14.49 7.91 14.95
CA HIS A 34 15.62 7.50 14.10
C HIS A 34 15.09 6.90 12.82
N ARG A 35 15.77 7.13 11.70
CA ARG A 35 15.35 6.60 10.40
C ARG A 35 16.57 6.22 9.56
N THR A 36 16.51 5.04 8.92
CA THR A 36 17.50 4.54 7.96
C THR A 36 16.77 4.11 6.68
N GLY A 37 17.41 4.28 5.53
CA GLY A 37 16.91 3.81 4.24
C GLY A 37 18.06 3.20 3.43
N LEU A 38 17.81 2.05 2.81
CA LEU A 38 18.76 1.32 1.97
C LEU A 38 18.12 0.98 0.62
N LEU A 39 18.94 0.91 -0.44
CA LEU A 39 18.55 0.32 -1.71
C LEU A 39 18.90 -1.18 -1.68
N LEU A 40 18.04 -2.00 -2.29
CA LEU A 40 18.27 -3.45 -2.32
C LEU A 40 19.36 -3.85 -3.35
N GLU A 41 19.66 -3.01 -4.33
CA GLU A 41 20.78 -3.11 -5.31
C GLU A 41 20.97 -4.52 -5.92
N GLY A 42 19.86 -5.18 -6.31
CA GLY A 42 19.89 -6.54 -6.85
C GLY A 42 20.09 -7.64 -5.80
N THR A 43 20.07 -7.32 -4.51
CA THR A 43 20.08 -8.31 -3.42
C THR A 43 18.83 -9.19 -3.50
N ALA A 44 18.99 -10.50 -3.30
CA ALA A 44 17.93 -11.50 -3.40
C ALA A 44 17.98 -12.50 -2.24
N GLY A 45 16.96 -13.31 -2.11
CA GLY A 45 16.89 -14.43 -1.18
C GLY A 45 17.21 -14.07 0.26
N THR A 46 18.10 -14.82 0.87
CA THR A 46 18.53 -14.62 2.27
C THR A 46 19.25 -13.29 2.50
N GLY A 47 19.85 -12.71 1.47
CA GLY A 47 20.48 -11.40 1.54
C GLY A 47 19.50 -10.29 1.93
N VAL A 48 18.30 -10.28 1.34
CA VAL A 48 17.25 -9.30 1.69
C VAL A 48 16.80 -9.51 3.14
N GLY A 49 16.58 -10.76 3.57
CA GLY A 49 16.25 -11.07 4.96
C GLY A 49 17.32 -10.58 5.94
N SER A 50 18.60 -10.71 5.57
CA SER A 50 19.72 -10.21 6.38
C SER A 50 19.74 -8.68 6.47
N LEU A 51 19.41 -7.96 5.38
CA LEU A 51 19.28 -6.50 5.42
C LEU A 51 18.16 -6.07 6.37
N VAL A 52 16.99 -6.74 6.32
CA VAL A 52 15.87 -6.48 7.24
C VAL A 52 16.33 -6.68 8.69
N THR A 53 16.94 -7.84 8.97
CA THR A 53 17.43 -8.20 10.32
C THR A 53 18.45 -7.18 10.84
N ASN A 54 19.42 -6.80 10.03
CA ASN A 54 20.46 -5.84 10.41
C ASN A 54 19.85 -4.47 10.76
N LEU A 55 18.86 -3.99 10.01
CA LEU A 55 18.19 -2.73 10.34
C LEU A 55 17.38 -2.82 11.65
N VAL A 56 16.74 -3.96 11.92
CA VAL A 56 16.06 -4.18 13.20
C VAL A 56 17.07 -4.07 14.35
N LEU A 57 18.21 -4.77 14.25
CA LEU A 57 19.24 -4.75 15.28
C LEU A 57 19.87 -3.34 15.45
N GLU A 58 20.15 -2.63 14.37
CA GLU A 58 20.65 -1.25 14.38
C GLU A 58 19.70 -0.31 15.16
N HIS A 59 18.41 -0.38 14.85
CA HIS A 59 17.40 0.46 15.50
C HIS A 59 17.20 0.09 16.96
N LEU A 60 17.31 -1.19 17.31
CA LEU A 60 17.27 -1.67 18.69
C LEU A 60 18.47 -1.17 19.50
N GLU A 61 19.67 -1.20 18.91
CA GLU A 61 20.89 -0.67 19.54
C GLU A 61 20.77 0.85 19.75
N TYR A 62 20.30 1.58 18.74
CA TYR A 62 20.01 3.02 18.85
C TYR A 62 19.01 3.31 19.98
N ALA A 63 17.92 2.55 20.06
CA ALA A 63 16.92 2.70 21.10
C ALA A 63 17.52 2.52 22.50
N ARG A 64 18.30 1.44 22.70
CA ARG A 64 19.00 1.15 23.98
C ARG A 64 19.98 2.27 24.37
N GLY A 65 20.77 2.76 23.39
CA GLY A 65 21.73 3.85 23.61
C GLY A 65 21.07 5.18 24.00
N ASN A 66 19.79 5.38 23.62
CA ASN A 66 19.03 6.60 23.89
C ASN A 66 17.94 6.44 24.98
N ASN A 67 17.97 5.35 25.76
CA ASN A 67 17.03 5.03 26.84
C ASN A 67 15.58 4.88 26.38
N PHE A 68 15.34 4.33 25.19
CA PHE A 68 14.04 3.89 24.75
C PHE A 68 13.90 2.37 24.97
N HIS A 69 12.68 1.95 25.29
CA HIS A 69 12.33 0.53 25.42
C HIS A 69 11.51 0.11 24.21
N VAL A 70 11.92 -0.97 23.57
CA VAL A 70 11.25 -1.52 22.39
C VAL A 70 10.72 -2.91 22.74
N ASP A 71 9.39 -3.06 22.72
CA ASP A 71 8.68 -4.32 22.97
C ASP A 71 8.27 -5.04 21.69
N SER A 72 8.30 -4.33 20.55
CA SER A 72 7.80 -4.90 19.30
C SER A 72 8.39 -4.27 18.06
N VAL A 73 8.40 -5.09 17.00
CA VAL A 73 8.83 -4.76 15.65
C VAL A 73 7.69 -5.08 14.69
N GLY A 74 7.32 -4.13 13.83
CA GLY A 74 6.39 -4.36 12.73
C GLY A 74 7.14 -4.31 11.40
N ILE A 75 6.80 -5.21 10.49
CA ILE A 75 7.44 -5.33 9.17
C ILE A 75 6.35 -5.34 8.11
N CYS A 76 6.42 -4.38 7.20
CA CYS A 76 5.65 -4.30 5.98
C CYS A 76 6.40 -5.04 4.86
N VAL A 77 5.72 -5.93 4.14
CA VAL A 77 6.31 -6.72 3.04
C VAL A 77 5.53 -6.59 1.74
N PRO A 78 6.20 -6.62 0.56
CA PRO A 78 5.56 -6.50 -0.74
C PRO A 78 5.00 -7.85 -1.20
N GLY A 79 3.83 -8.25 -0.68
CA GLY A 79 3.24 -9.55 -1.01
C GLY A 79 2.26 -10.04 0.03
N ILE A 80 2.36 -11.32 0.36
CA ILE A 80 1.46 -12.00 1.29
C ILE A 80 2.24 -12.44 2.53
N SER A 81 1.76 -12.05 3.70
CA SER A 81 2.21 -12.61 4.98
C SER A 81 1.28 -13.75 5.36
N ASN A 82 1.78 -14.96 5.33
CA ASN A 82 1.02 -16.14 5.73
C ASN A 82 1.10 -16.32 7.25
N GLN A 83 0.01 -16.04 7.93
CA GLN A 83 -0.05 -16.11 9.40
C GLN A 83 -0.03 -17.56 9.94
N ALA A 84 -0.39 -18.55 9.12
CA ALA A 84 -0.48 -19.95 9.56
C ALA A 84 0.90 -20.61 9.72
N ASP A 85 1.82 -20.33 8.80
CA ASP A 85 3.20 -20.87 8.80
C ASP A 85 4.27 -19.80 9.01
N GLN A 86 3.86 -18.55 9.19
CA GLN A 86 4.74 -17.39 9.43
C GLN A 86 5.75 -17.14 8.31
N THR A 87 5.39 -17.51 7.08
CA THR A 87 6.20 -17.26 5.89
C THR A 87 5.72 -16.05 5.10
N VAL A 88 6.58 -15.54 4.24
CA VAL A 88 6.27 -14.45 3.32
C VAL A 88 6.40 -14.93 1.89
N TRP A 89 5.36 -14.70 1.09
CA TRP A 89 5.40 -14.80 -0.37
C TRP A 89 5.54 -13.41 -0.97
N ALA A 90 6.66 -13.14 -1.63
CA ALA A 90 6.95 -11.85 -2.25
C ALA A 90 7.52 -12.08 -3.67
N PRO A 91 6.69 -12.05 -4.73
CA PRO A 91 7.11 -12.43 -6.09
C PRO A 91 8.17 -11.50 -6.67
N ASN A 92 8.28 -10.28 -6.16
CA ASN A 92 9.28 -9.29 -6.59
C ASN A 92 10.65 -9.50 -5.94
N ILE A 93 10.79 -10.47 -5.02
CA ILE A 93 12.04 -10.82 -4.36
C ILE A 93 12.34 -12.28 -4.68
N GLN A 94 13.38 -12.51 -5.47
CA GLN A 94 13.76 -13.86 -5.85
C GLN A 94 14.07 -14.74 -4.63
N GLY A 95 13.46 -15.93 -4.56
CA GLY A 95 13.63 -16.87 -3.44
C GLY A 95 12.68 -16.61 -2.25
N TRP A 96 11.65 -15.78 -2.44
CA TRP A 96 10.65 -15.50 -1.43
C TRP A 96 9.27 -16.09 -1.76
N GLU A 97 9.24 -17.35 -2.19
CA GLU A 97 7.99 -18.09 -2.42
C GLU A 97 7.33 -18.58 -1.11
N ALA A 98 8.13 -18.81 -0.05
CA ALA A 98 7.70 -19.12 1.31
C ALA A 98 8.85 -18.78 2.28
N TYR A 99 9.25 -17.52 2.32
CA TYR A 99 10.44 -17.11 3.05
C TYR A 99 10.17 -16.99 4.55
N PRO A 100 10.97 -17.60 5.45
CA PRO A 100 10.72 -17.62 6.89
C PRO A 100 11.25 -16.34 7.60
N LEU A 101 10.81 -15.16 7.12
CA LEU A 101 11.29 -13.87 7.62
C LEU A 101 11.06 -13.71 9.13
N HIS A 102 9.90 -14.13 9.63
CA HIS A 102 9.55 -14.02 11.03
C HIS A 102 10.57 -14.78 11.91
N LEU A 103 10.83 -16.04 11.56
CA LEU A 103 11.77 -16.87 12.29
C LEU A 103 13.19 -16.25 12.28
N GLN A 104 13.64 -15.80 11.11
CA GLN A 104 14.96 -15.20 10.96
C GLN A 104 15.15 -13.96 11.84
N VAL A 105 14.14 -13.09 11.91
CA VAL A 105 14.18 -11.88 12.74
C VAL A 105 14.14 -12.24 14.22
N CYS A 106 13.28 -13.17 14.64
CA CYS A 106 13.21 -13.65 16.03
C CYS A 106 14.52 -14.27 16.50
N ASP A 107 15.13 -15.12 15.66
CA ASP A 107 16.42 -15.77 15.99
C ASP A 107 17.53 -14.73 16.16
N ALA A 108 17.57 -13.71 15.32
CA ALA A 108 18.58 -12.66 15.41
C ALA A 108 18.38 -11.72 16.60
N LEU A 109 17.14 -11.43 16.98
CA LEU A 109 16.82 -10.66 18.19
C LEU A 109 17.28 -11.39 19.45
N ASN A 110 17.18 -12.72 19.47
CA ASN A 110 17.51 -13.59 20.59
C ASN A 110 16.91 -13.07 21.94
N ASP A 111 15.74 -12.46 21.84
CA ASP A 111 15.00 -11.88 22.98
C ASP A 111 13.49 -12.12 22.79
N PRO A 112 12.93 -13.13 23.50
CA PRO A 112 11.53 -13.50 23.35
C PRO A 112 10.55 -12.45 23.91
N SER A 113 11.04 -11.42 24.58
CA SER A 113 10.20 -10.32 25.05
C SER A 113 9.83 -9.34 23.92
N ILE A 114 10.60 -9.31 22.82
CA ILE A 114 10.34 -8.47 21.66
C ILE A 114 9.46 -9.23 20.67
N GLN A 115 8.25 -8.76 20.46
CA GLN A 115 7.32 -9.36 19.51
C GLN A 115 7.56 -8.88 18.08
N VAL A 116 7.46 -9.79 17.11
CA VAL A 116 7.61 -9.47 15.67
C VAL A 116 6.28 -9.68 14.96
N PHE A 117 5.85 -8.67 14.20
CA PHE A 117 4.61 -8.70 13.42
C PHE A 117 4.94 -8.40 11.96
N ILE A 118 4.43 -9.20 11.05
CA ILE A 118 4.63 -9.03 9.60
C ILE A 118 3.27 -8.93 8.93
N GLU A 119 3.11 -7.93 8.05
CA GLU A 119 1.88 -7.70 7.33
C GLU A 119 2.15 -7.21 5.89
N SER A 120 1.18 -7.41 5.01
CA SER A 120 1.28 -6.98 3.61
C SER A 120 1.37 -5.45 3.49
N ASP A 121 1.97 -4.97 2.41
CA ASP A 121 2.05 -3.55 2.06
C ASP A 121 0.68 -2.86 1.97
N ARG A 122 -0.33 -3.59 1.50
CA ARG A 122 -1.72 -3.11 1.43
C ARG A 122 -2.29 -2.85 2.83
N SER A 123 -2.16 -3.81 3.73
CA SER A 123 -2.63 -3.67 5.12
C SER A 123 -1.82 -2.62 5.88
N CYS A 124 -0.51 -2.57 5.70
CA CYS A 124 0.32 -1.54 6.31
C CYS A 124 -0.05 -0.14 5.81
N SER A 125 -0.36 0.03 4.52
CA SER A 125 -0.75 1.34 4.00
C SER A 125 -2.00 1.91 4.70
N ILE A 126 -3.06 1.11 4.89
CA ILE A 126 -4.23 1.59 5.63
C ILE A 126 -3.92 1.82 7.11
N LEU A 127 -3.11 0.96 7.73
CA LEU A 127 -2.70 1.15 9.13
C LEU A 127 -1.93 2.46 9.34
N GLY A 128 -1.04 2.82 8.40
CA GLY A 128 -0.32 4.09 8.43
C GLY A 128 -1.28 5.29 8.39
N GLU A 129 -2.23 5.26 7.47
CA GLU A 129 -3.26 6.31 7.35
C GLU A 129 -4.18 6.40 8.59
N MET A 130 -4.41 5.28 9.27
CA MET A 130 -5.16 5.27 10.54
C MET A 130 -4.36 5.83 11.71
N TRP A 131 -3.04 5.72 11.67
CA TRP A 131 -2.19 6.24 12.76
C TRP A 131 -1.86 7.71 12.59
N LYS A 132 -1.38 8.12 11.41
CA LYS A 132 -0.82 9.46 11.17
C LYS A 132 -1.34 10.13 9.89
N GLY A 133 -2.31 9.52 9.21
CA GLY A 133 -2.81 10.01 7.93
C GLY A 133 -4.30 10.38 7.95
N ASN A 134 -4.91 10.30 6.79
CA ASN A 134 -6.28 10.77 6.57
C ASN A 134 -7.38 9.80 7.04
N ALA A 135 -7.03 8.57 7.47
CA ALA A 135 -7.97 7.64 8.09
C ALA A 135 -7.92 7.66 9.64
N LEU A 136 -7.36 8.73 10.23
CA LEU A 136 -7.31 8.89 11.68
C LEU A 136 -8.72 8.81 12.29
N ASN A 137 -8.88 8.01 13.37
CA ASN A 137 -10.13 7.74 14.08
C ASN A 137 -11.21 6.98 13.28
N CYS A 138 -10.96 6.53 12.05
CA CYS A 138 -11.87 5.67 11.33
C CYS A 138 -11.84 4.24 11.90
N ARG A 139 -13.01 3.62 11.99
CA ARG A 139 -13.15 2.19 12.28
C ARG A 139 -13.32 1.37 11.01
N ASN A 140 -13.80 2.00 9.95
CA ASN A 140 -14.07 1.38 8.66
C ASN A 140 -13.43 2.24 7.56
N ALA A 141 -12.30 1.81 7.02
CA ALA A 141 -11.57 2.55 6.02
C ALA A 141 -10.87 1.63 5.03
N ILE A 142 -10.65 2.13 3.82
CA ILE A 142 -9.97 1.43 2.75
C ILE A 142 -8.83 2.32 2.25
N PHE A 143 -7.65 1.73 2.04
CA PHE A 143 -6.57 2.35 1.27
C PHE A 143 -6.52 1.69 -0.10
N MET A 144 -6.67 2.45 -1.17
CA MET A 144 -6.56 1.97 -2.54
C MET A 144 -5.22 2.41 -3.13
N ALA A 145 -4.32 1.46 -3.31
CA ALA A 145 -3.05 1.67 -3.99
C ALA A 145 -3.22 1.45 -5.48
N VAL A 146 -2.91 2.48 -6.29
CA VAL A 146 -2.86 2.40 -7.75
C VAL A 146 -1.46 2.80 -8.21
N GLY A 147 -0.73 1.83 -8.72
CA GLY A 147 0.64 1.97 -9.18
C GLY A 147 0.91 1.05 -10.37
N THR A 148 1.94 0.22 -10.28
CA THR A 148 2.18 -0.89 -11.23
C THR A 148 1.01 -1.87 -11.23
N GLY A 149 0.46 -2.17 -10.05
CA GLY A 149 -0.77 -2.92 -9.87
C GLY A 149 -1.84 -2.13 -9.12
N ILE A 150 -3.00 -2.78 -8.86
CA ILE A 150 -4.10 -2.23 -8.06
C ILE A 150 -4.44 -3.18 -6.92
N GLY A 151 -4.35 -2.67 -5.70
CA GLY A 151 -4.74 -3.41 -4.51
C GLY A 151 -5.33 -2.50 -3.44
N ILE A 152 -6.03 -3.09 -2.47
CA ILE A 152 -6.55 -2.34 -1.33
C ILE A 152 -6.16 -2.97 0.01
N GLY A 153 -5.90 -2.12 0.99
CA GLY A 153 -5.91 -2.50 2.40
C GLY A 153 -7.27 -2.17 3.00
N ILE A 154 -7.84 -3.08 3.79
CA ILE A 154 -9.19 -2.95 4.31
C ILE A 154 -9.15 -3.03 5.84
N VAL A 155 -9.77 -2.06 6.48
CA VAL A 155 -10.11 -2.13 7.90
C VAL A 155 -11.62 -2.05 8.06
N ALA A 156 -12.20 -3.04 8.73
CA ALA A 156 -13.61 -3.09 9.09
C ALA A 156 -13.74 -3.35 10.60
N ASP A 157 -14.56 -2.53 11.26
CA ASP A 157 -14.73 -2.52 12.73
C ASP A 157 -13.40 -2.45 13.50
N GLY A 158 -12.43 -1.70 12.98
CA GLY A 158 -11.11 -1.52 13.56
C GLY A 158 -10.15 -2.70 13.36
N ARG A 159 -10.50 -3.70 12.56
CA ARG A 159 -9.70 -4.89 12.28
C ARG A 159 -9.29 -4.95 10.82
N ILE A 160 -8.06 -5.38 10.56
CA ILE A 160 -7.59 -5.68 9.19
C ILE A 160 -8.37 -6.88 8.65
N ILE A 161 -8.78 -6.80 7.39
CA ILE A 161 -9.40 -7.89 6.65
C ILE A 161 -8.37 -8.50 5.70
N ASN A 162 -7.76 -9.61 6.11
CA ASN A 162 -6.78 -10.35 5.31
C ASN A 162 -7.42 -11.47 4.47
N GLY A 163 -8.65 -11.90 4.83
CA GLY A 163 -9.30 -13.05 4.19
C GLY A 163 -8.66 -14.39 4.60
N ALA A 164 -9.18 -15.46 4.04
CA ALA A 164 -8.78 -16.83 4.41
C ALA A 164 -7.31 -17.15 4.09
N ASN A 165 -6.76 -16.52 3.03
CA ASN A 165 -5.42 -16.80 2.51
C ASN A 165 -4.51 -15.57 2.49
N GLY A 166 -4.84 -14.52 3.24
CA GLY A 166 -4.06 -13.27 3.25
C GLY A 166 -4.12 -12.45 1.96
N ILE A 167 -5.10 -12.73 1.07
CA ILE A 167 -5.18 -12.14 -0.28
C ILE A 167 -6.34 -11.15 -0.42
N ALA A 168 -7.11 -10.90 0.64
CA ALA A 168 -8.18 -9.91 0.59
C ALA A 168 -7.64 -8.56 0.12
N GLY A 169 -8.41 -7.89 -0.72
CA GLY A 169 -7.99 -6.62 -1.31
C GLY A 169 -7.29 -6.70 -2.67
N ALA A 170 -7.20 -7.88 -3.29
CA ALA A 170 -6.72 -8.02 -4.67
C ALA A 170 -7.76 -7.52 -5.68
N VAL A 171 -8.16 -6.25 -5.57
CA VAL A 171 -9.27 -5.67 -6.36
C VAL A 171 -8.91 -5.40 -7.82
N GLY A 172 -7.65 -5.45 -8.20
CA GLY A 172 -7.27 -5.44 -9.61
C GLY A 172 -8.00 -6.51 -10.44
N TRP A 173 -8.44 -7.59 -9.78
CA TRP A 173 -9.21 -8.69 -10.37
C TRP A 173 -10.72 -8.44 -10.45
N LEU A 174 -11.22 -7.26 -10.06
CA LEU A 174 -12.63 -6.93 -10.24
C LEU A 174 -13.01 -6.96 -11.72
N ALA A 175 -14.05 -7.70 -12.04
CA ALA A 175 -14.69 -7.71 -13.36
C ALA A 175 -15.64 -6.53 -13.43
N LEU A 176 -15.18 -5.41 -13.98
CA LEU A 176 -15.95 -4.16 -14.09
C LEU A 176 -16.66 -4.00 -15.44
N ASP A 177 -16.28 -4.80 -16.43
CA ASP A 177 -16.88 -4.80 -17.75
C ASP A 177 -16.80 -6.20 -18.39
N ARG A 178 -17.40 -6.34 -19.56
CA ARG A 178 -17.48 -7.57 -20.41
C ARG A 178 -17.27 -7.22 -21.88
N PRO A 179 -16.89 -8.17 -22.75
CA PRO A 179 -16.66 -9.58 -22.46
C PRO A 179 -15.32 -9.82 -21.75
N TYR A 180 -15.16 -11.01 -21.18
CA TYR A 180 -13.87 -11.49 -20.70
C TYR A 180 -12.85 -11.59 -21.85
N SER A 181 -11.59 -11.22 -21.57
CA SER A 181 -10.45 -11.44 -22.45
C SER A 181 -9.34 -12.20 -21.70
N GLN A 182 -8.61 -13.05 -22.41
CA GLN A 182 -7.41 -13.71 -21.88
C GLN A 182 -6.28 -12.72 -21.50
N ASP A 183 -6.32 -11.51 -22.05
CA ASP A 183 -5.40 -10.43 -21.66
C ASP A 183 -5.50 -10.06 -20.18
N TYR A 184 -6.61 -10.41 -19.52
CA TYR A 184 -6.85 -10.12 -18.10
C TYR A 184 -6.26 -11.19 -17.17
N ASP A 185 -5.85 -12.36 -17.67
CA ASP A 185 -5.35 -13.47 -16.86
C ASP A 185 -4.16 -13.13 -15.95
N PRO A 186 -3.23 -12.25 -16.33
CA PRO A 186 -2.08 -11.93 -15.47
C PRO A 186 -2.41 -11.02 -14.28
N CYS A 187 -3.46 -10.18 -14.37
CA CYS A 187 -3.66 -9.10 -13.39
C CYS A 187 -5.13 -8.72 -13.11
N GLY A 188 -6.07 -9.32 -13.84
CA GLY A 188 -7.49 -8.98 -13.76
C GLY A 188 -7.90 -7.76 -14.60
N HIS A 189 -9.20 -7.62 -14.84
CA HIS A 189 -9.75 -6.59 -15.72
C HIS A 189 -9.46 -5.17 -15.21
N PHE A 190 -9.74 -4.89 -13.95
CA PHE A 190 -9.59 -3.54 -13.42
C PHE A 190 -8.13 -3.06 -13.46
N GLU A 191 -7.18 -3.88 -13.05
CA GLU A 191 -5.76 -3.55 -13.10
C GLU A 191 -5.25 -3.43 -14.53
N TYR A 192 -5.69 -4.31 -15.42
CA TYR A 192 -5.31 -4.28 -16.83
C TYR A 192 -5.62 -2.92 -17.47
N HIS A 193 -6.72 -2.29 -17.13
CA HIS A 193 -7.16 -1.04 -17.75
C HIS A 193 -6.77 0.23 -16.96
N ALA A 194 -6.79 0.18 -15.63
CA ALA A 194 -6.76 1.39 -14.78
C ALA A 194 -5.54 1.50 -13.85
N SER A 195 -4.55 0.58 -13.95
CA SER A 195 -3.23 0.72 -13.34
C SER A 195 -2.33 1.65 -14.15
N GLY A 196 -1.13 1.95 -13.64
CA GLY A 196 -0.13 2.70 -14.40
C GLY A 196 0.13 2.10 -15.79
N PRO A 197 0.57 0.83 -15.91
CA PRO A 197 0.70 0.16 -17.20
C PRO A 197 -0.62 0.12 -18.00
N GLY A 198 -1.77 0.04 -17.34
CA GLY A 198 -3.09 0.08 -17.98
C GLY A 198 -3.37 1.40 -18.69
N ILE A 199 -3.06 2.51 -18.04
CA ILE A 199 -3.15 3.87 -18.62
C ILE A 199 -2.29 3.98 -19.87
N ALA A 200 -1.04 3.51 -19.81
CA ALA A 200 -0.12 3.53 -20.94
C ALA A 200 -0.65 2.69 -22.12
N ARG A 201 -1.10 1.44 -21.86
CA ARG A 201 -1.74 0.58 -22.89
C ARG A 201 -2.98 1.22 -23.50
N GLY A 202 -3.78 1.91 -22.70
CA GLY A 202 -4.96 2.64 -23.20
C GLY A 202 -4.58 3.68 -24.25
N ALA A 203 -3.51 4.43 -24.02
CA ALA A 203 -3.01 5.41 -24.98
C ALA A 203 -2.45 4.74 -26.26
N GLU A 204 -1.62 3.71 -26.11
CA GLU A 204 -1.09 2.93 -27.24
C GLU A 204 -2.22 2.32 -28.09
N ARG A 205 -3.25 1.76 -27.46
CA ARG A 205 -4.43 1.20 -28.14
C ARG A 205 -5.15 2.25 -28.97
N LEU A 206 -5.39 3.46 -28.45
CA LEU A 206 -6.08 4.51 -29.17
C LEU A 206 -5.24 5.04 -30.34
N LEU A 207 -3.94 5.23 -30.16
CA LEU A 207 -3.04 5.66 -31.24
C LEU A 207 -2.99 4.62 -32.37
N SER A 208 -2.82 3.34 -32.03
CA SER A 208 -2.83 2.23 -33.02
C SER A 208 -4.18 2.09 -33.75
N ALA A 209 -5.27 2.56 -33.15
CA ALA A 209 -6.60 2.66 -33.79
C ALA A 209 -6.75 3.92 -34.67
N GLY A 210 -5.69 4.74 -34.81
CA GLY A 210 -5.67 5.94 -35.65
C GLY A 210 -6.15 7.21 -34.95
N ALA A 211 -6.27 7.23 -33.61
CA ALA A 211 -6.57 8.46 -32.88
C ALA A 211 -5.42 9.45 -32.98
N GLY A 212 -5.72 10.70 -33.33
CA GLY A 212 -4.72 11.77 -33.43
C GLY A 212 -4.30 12.29 -32.05
N SER A 213 -3.00 12.37 -31.84
CA SER A 213 -2.39 13.01 -30.67
C SER A 213 -1.29 13.97 -31.12
N VAL A 214 -1.09 15.04 -30.36
CA VAL A 214 -0.01 16.02 -30.59
C VAL A 214 1.17 15.74 -29.66
N TYR A 215 0.90 15.19 -28.50
CA TYR A 215 1.90 15.04 -27.43
C TYR A 215 2.27 13.57 -27.16
N LEU A 216 1.47 12.61 -27.61
CA LEU A 216 1.77 11.18 -27.51
C LEU A 216 2.10 10.64 -28.90
N LEU A 217 3.27 10.05 -29.03
CA LEU A 217 3.73 9.44 -30.26
C LEU A 217 3.71 7.91 -30.11
N GLU A 218 3.53 7.20 -31.21
CA GLU A 218 3.69 5.73 -31.21
C GLU A 218 5.09 5.34 -30.71
N GLY A 219 5.15 4.36 -29.81
CA GLY A 219 6.38 3.89 -29.20
C GLY A 219 6.17 3.54 -27.75
N HIS A 220 7.20 3.69 -26.93
CA HIS A 220 7.10 3.39 -25.51
C HIS A 220 6.45 4.59 -24.76
N ILE A 221 5.16 4.49 -24.48
CA ILE A 221 4.40 5.48 -23.70
C ILE A 221 4.41 5.07 -22.22
N THR A 222 4.68 6.01 -21.36
CA THR A 222 4.56 5.83 -19.91
C THR A 222 3.31 6.50 -19.36
N THR A 223 2.90 6.11 -18.18
CA THR A 223 1.81 6.77 -17.44
C THR A 223 2.08 8.28 -17.25
N PHE A 224 3.33 8.65 -17.03
CA PHE A 224 3.73 10.06 -16.86
C PHE A 224 3.53 10.87 -18.14
N ASP A 225 3.80 10.27 -19.31
CA ASP A 225 3.57 10.91 -20.60
C ASP A 225 2.07 11.18 -20.83
N VAL A 226 1.20 10.22 -20.45
CA VAL A 226 -0.26 10.39 -20.55
C VAL A 226 -0.74 11.52 -19.64
N PHE A 227 -0.29 11.62 -18.38
CA PHE A 227 -0.66 12.74 -17.51
C PHE A 227 -0.11 14.08 -17.99
N ALA A 228 1.11 14.11 -18.53
CA ALA A 228 1.70 15.29 -19.11
C ALA A 228 0.93 15.78 -20.34
N ALA A 229 0.48 14.85 -21.21
CA ALA A 229 -0.36 15.15 -22.36
C ALA A 229 -1.77 15.59 -21.95
N TYR A 230 -2.35 14.95 -20.91
CA TYR A 230 -3.64 15.34 -20.34
C TYR A 230 -3.62 16.81 -19.90
N SER A 231 -2.58 17.26 -19.22
CA SER A 231 -2.44 18.64 -18.77
C SER A 231 -2.44 19.68 -19.91
N LYS A 232 -2.16 19.21 -21.14
CA LYS A 232 -2.17 20.00 -22.38
C LYS A 232 -3.43 19.77 -23.23
N SER A 233 -4.44 19.12 -22.65
CA SER A 233 -5.72 18.80 -23.32
C SER A 233 -5.57 17.93 -24.57
N ASP A 234 -4.61 17.02 -24.58
CA ASP A 234 -4.45 16.04 -25.65
C ASP A 234 -5.64 15.10 -25.72
N PRO A 235 -6.28 14.93 -26.88
CA PRO A 235 -7.53 14.17 -26.99
C PRO A 235 -7.40 12.69 -26.65
N VAL A 236 -6.26 12.06 -26.94
CA VAL A 236 -5.97 10.65 -26.59
C VAL A 236 -5.81 10.52 -25.09
N ALA A 237 -5.00 11.38 -24.47
CA ALA A 237 -4.78 11.37 -23.03
C ALA A 237 -6.09 11.66 -22.27
N MET A 238 -6.88 12.63 -22.74
CA MET A 238 -8.19 12.92 -22.13
C MET A 238 -9.13 11.71 -22.17
N LYS A 239 -9.19 11.00 -23.29
CA LYS A 239 -10.03 9.82 -23.45
C LYS A 239 -9.60 8.68 -22.53
N VAL A 240 -8.30 8.40 -22.44
CA VAL A 240 -7.75 7.37 -21.55
C VAL A 240 -8.06 7.67 -20.08
N ILE A 241 -7.83 8.92 -19.65
CA ILE A 241 -8.09 9.30 -18.25
C ILE A 241 -9.59 9.24 -17.94
N GLU A 242 -10.47 9.57 -18.89
CA GLU A 242 -11.92 9.42 -18.72
C GLU A 242 -12.31 7.95 -18.50
N GLU A 243 -11.81 7.03 -19.34
CA GLU A 243 -12.02 5.58 -19.18
C GLU A 243 -11.52 5.09 -17.80
N CYS A 244 -10.39 5.60 -17.33
CA CYS A 244 -9.89 5.26 -15.99
C CYS A 244 -10.78 5.81 -14.87
N ILE A 245 -11.29 7.03 -14.99
CA ILE A 245 -12.21 7.62 -14.00
C ILE A 245 -13.48 6.78 -13.88
N GLU A 246 -14.03 6.31 -15.01
CA GLU A 246 -15.20 5.42 -15.03
C GLU A 246 -14.90 4.12 -14.25
N LEU A 247 -13.76 3.47 -14.53
CA LEU A 247 -13.37 2.22 -13.87
C LEU A 247 -13.06 2.42 -12.37
N TRP A 248 -12.35 3.49 -11.99
CA TRP A 248 -12.12 3.82 -10.59
C TRP A 248 -13.42 4.11 -9.86
N GLY A 249 -14.37 4.81 -10.51
CA GLY A 249 -15.70 5.10 -9.97
C GLY A 249 -16.52 3.83 -9.74
N MET A 250 -16.55 2.90 -10.71
CA MET A 250 -17.23 1.61 -10.56
C MET A 250 -16.60 0.76 -9.45
N ALA A 251 -15.27 0.75 -9.34
CA ALA A 251 -14.59 0.06 -8.24
C ALA A 251 -14.97 0.65 -6.88
N VAL A 252 -14.96 1.98 -6.75
CA VAL A 252 -15.43 2.68 -5.54
C VAL A 252 -16.86 2.31 -5.20
N ALA A 253 -17.77 2.29 -6.18
CA ALA A 253 -19.16 1.93 -5.96
C ALA A 253 -19.34 0.52 -5.38
N ASN A 254 -18.57 -0.45 -5.90
CA ASN A 254 -18.57 -1.82 -5.39
C ASN A 254 -18.05 -1.87 -3.95
N LEU A 255 -16.93 -1.19 -3.67
CA LEU A 255 -16.32 -1.16 -2.33
C LEU A 255 -17.24 -0.48 -1.30
N VAL A 256 -17.89 0.61 -1.69
CA VAL A 256 -18.88 1.32 -0.85
C VAL A 256 -20.08 0.41 -0.55
N SER A 257 -20.56 -0.34 -1.54
CA SER A 257 -21.70 -1.23 -1.37
C SER A 257 -21.39 -2.45 -0.52
N ILE A 258 -20.14 -2.95 -0.55
CA ILE A 258 -19.73 -4.17 0.20
C ILE A 258 -19.28 -3.81 1.63
N PHE A 259 -18.46 -2.78 1.80
CA PHE A 259 -17.79 -2.48 3.08
C PHE A 259 -18.36 -1.29 3.83
N ASN A 260 -19.14 -0.42 3.15
CA ASN A 260 -19.67 0.82 3.72
C ASN A 260 -18.63 1.60 4.53
N PRO A 261 -17.48 1.95 3.95
CA PRO A 261 -16.39 2.60 4.68
C PRO A 261 -16.71 4.07 4.98
N GLU A 262 -16.09 4.61 6.02
CA GLU A 262 -16.11 6.04 6.33
C GLU A 262 -15.27 6.83 5.32
N LYS A 263 -14.13 6.23 4.91
CA LYS A 263 -13.18 6.82 3.95
C LYS A 263 -12.58 5.77 3.02
N ILE A 264 -12.29 6.20 1.79
CA ILE A 264 -11.40 5.51 0.88
C ILE A 264 -10.23 6.45 0.59
N ILE A 265 -9.03 6.05 1.01
CA ILE A 265 -7.80 6.81 0.82
C ILE A 265 -7.09 6.29 -0.42
N PHE A 266 -6.77 7.18 -1.34
CA PHE A 266 -6.08 6.84 -2.57
C PHE A 266 -4.58 7.13 -2.48
N GLY A 267 -3.78 6.16 -2.89
CA GLY A 267 -2.33 6.26 -2.94
C GLY A 267 -1.72 5.50 -4.11
N GLY A 268 -0.40 5.34 -4.06
CA GLY A 268 0.37 4.79 -5.17
C GLY A 268 0.77 5.85 -6.21
N GLY A 269 1.66 5.48 -7.14
CA GLY A 269 2.26 6.42 -8.09
C GLY A 269 1.25 7.12 -9.01
N VAL A 270 0.17 6.44 -9.37
CA VAL A 270 -0.89 6.99 -10.23
C VAL A 270 -1.65 8.11 -9.50
N PHE A 271 -1.93 7.94 -8.21
CA PHE A 271 -2.65 8.95 -7.41
C PHE A 271 -1.75 10.06 -6.84
N GLY A 272 -0.57 10.26 -7.36
CA GLY A 272 0.12 11.55 -7.32
C GLY A 272 -0.63 12.57 -8.19
N PRO A 273 -0.60 12.43 -9.52
CA PRO A 273 -1.32 13.32 -10.43
C PRO A 273 -2.84 13.09 -10.45
N ALA A 274 -3.33 11.86 -10.25
CA ALA A 274 -4.75 11.52 -10.35
C ALA A 274 -5.60 11.97 -9.15
N VAL A 275 -5.00 12.43 -8.07
CA VAL A 275 -5.73 12.94 -6.89
C VAL A 275 -6.69 14.09 -7.25
N GLN A 276 -6.40 14.85 -8.30
CA GLN A 276 -7.29 15.89 -8.82
C GLN A 276 -8.63 15.39 -9.37
N PHE A 277 -8.76 14.09 -9.60
CA PHE A 277 -9.98 13.49 -10.16
C PHE A 277 -10.90 12.87 -9.10
N LEU A 278 -10.60 12.97 -7.83
CA LEU A 278 -11.38 12.32 -6.76
C LEU A 278 -12.85 12.72 -6.78
N ASP A 279 -13.17 13.99 -7.02
CA ASP A 279 -14.56 14.45 -7.15
C ASP A 279 -15.26 13.83 -8.37
N ARG A 280 -14.54 13.65 -9.48
CA ARG A 280 -15.09 13.02 -10.69
C ARG A 280 -15.32 11.54 -10.48
N ILE A 281 -14.37 10.86 -9.80
CA ILE A 281 -14.47 9.45 -9.40
C ILE A 281 -15.66 9.26 -8.47
N HIS A 282 -15.86 10.15 -7.51
CA HIS A 282 -17.01 10.11 -6.60
C HIS A 282 -18.35 10.30 -7.35
N ASN A 283 -18.39 11.26 -8.29
CA ASN A 283 -19.57 11.49 -9.13
C ASN A 283 -19.88 10.28 -10.04
N GLU A 284 -18.85 9.61 -10.55
CA GLU A 284 -19.04 8.37 -11.30
C GLU A 284 -19.57 7.25 -10.41
N ALA A 285 -18.99 7.08 -9.23
CA ALA A 285 -19.41 6.07 -8.25
C ALA A 285 -20.88 6.26 -7.82
N ARG A 286 -21.38 7.50 -7.74
CA ARG A 286 -22.79 7.81 -7.42
C ARG A 286 -23.80 7.19 -8.38
N LYS A 287 -23.41 6.93 -9.62
CA LYS A 287 -24.29 6.29 -10.62
C LYS A 287 -24.59 4.83 -10.28
N TRP A 288 -23.71 4.17 -9.54
CA TRP A 288 -23.66 2.72 -9.34
C TRP A 288 -23.83 2.28 -7.89
N ALA A 289 -23.37 3.10 -6.94
CA ALA A 289 -23.31 2.75 -5.54
C ALA A 289 -24.67 2.84 -4.84
N GLN A 290 -24.75 2.17 -3.69
CA GLN A 290 -25.89 2.29 -2.79
C GLN A 290 -26.04 3.76 -2.34
N PRO A 291 -27.21 4.41 -2.54
CA PRO A 291 -27.34 5.87 -2.47
C PRO A 291 -27.12 6.48 -1.08
N ILE A 292 -27.39 5.72 0.00
CA ILE A 292 -27.16 6.23 1.36
C ILE A 292 -25.67 6.20 1.71
N SER A 293 -24.98 5.11 1.33
CA SER A 293 -23.57 4.91 1.68
C SER A 293 -22.66 5.85 0.91
N ILE A 294 -22.93 6.07 -0.38
CA ILE A 294 -22.09 6.92 -1.24
C ILE A 294 -22.09 8.39 -0.80
N GLU A 295 -23.20 8.88 -0.23
CA GLU A 295 -23.28 10.24 0.29
C GLU A 295 -22.49 10.45 1.60
N LYS A 296 -22.12 9.36 2.28
CA LYS A 296 -21.41 9.41 3.57
C LYS A 296 -19.92 9.14 3.46
N VAL A 297 -19.49 8.37 2.45
CA VAL A 297 -18.09 8.06 2.25
C VAL A 297 -17.33 9.29 1.76
N ARG A 298 -16.08 9.44 2.22
CA ARG A 298 -15.16 10.47 1.72
C ARG A 298 -14.04 9.81 0.93
N LEU A 299 -13.72 10.40 -0.23
CA LEU A 299 -12.56 10.02 -1.03
C LEU A 299 -11.46 11.05 -0.79
N GLU A 300 -10.31 10.60 -0.31
CA GLU A 300 -9.18 11.47 0.03
C GLU A 300 -7.87 10.89 -0.54
N GLY A 301 -6.91 11.74 -0.89
CA GLY A 301 -5.57 11.29 -1.23
C GLY A 301 -4.78 10.96 0.05
N THR A 302 -3.74 10.13 -0.07
CA THR A 302 -2.84 9.81 1.04
C THR A 302 -2.18 11.06 1.63
N ALA A 303 -2.16 11.18 2.95
CA ALA A 303 -1.40 12.22 3.65
C ALA A 303 0.09 11.84 3.81
N LEU A 304 0.40 10.55 3.86
CA LEU A 304 1.74 10.02 4.17
C LEU A 304 2.60 9.80 2.92
N LYS A 305 2.03 9.95 1.73
CA LYS A 305 2.73 9.77 0.45
C LYS A 305 3.47 8.43 0.39
N GLY A 306 4.80 8.46 0.19
CA GLY A 306 5.64 7.26 0.09
C GLY A 306 5.98 6.57 1.43
N ASP A 307 5.48 7.06 2.56
CA ASP A 307 5.80 6.54 3.90
C ASP A 307 4.64 5.74 4.54
N THR A 308 3.56 5.49 3.80
CA THR A 308 2.38 4.76 4.31
C THR A 308 2.74 3.39 4.88
N GLY A 309 3.56 2.61 4.17
CA GLY A 309 4.05 1.30 4.62
C GLY A 309 4.89 1.38 5.90
N LEU A 310 5.78 2.37 5.98
CA LEU A 310 6.65 2.56 7.14
C LEU A 310 5.88 2.94 8.40
N TYR A 311 4.96 3.92 8.30
CA TYR A 311 4.06 4.25 9.41
C TYR A 311 3.12 3.10 9.75
N GLY A 312 2.66 2.37 8.74
CA GLY A 312 1.82 1.19 8.93
C GLY A 312 2.54 0.08 9.69
N ALA A 313 3.80 -0.19 9.38
CA ALA A 313 4.62 -1.13 10.11
C ALA A 313 4.82 -0.70 11.58
N GLY A 314 5.09 0.59 11.83
CA GLY A 314 5.15 1.14 13.19
C GLY A 314 3.84 0.98 13.95
N TYR A 315 2.71 1.26 13.32
CA TYR A 315 1.39 1.10 13.95
C TYR A 315 1.02 -0.36 14.18
N LEU A 316 1.41 -1.25 13.28
CA LEU A 316 1.25 -2.69 13.44
C LEU A 316 1.94 -3.19 14.72
N ALA A 317 3.17 -2.76 14.96
CA ALA A 317 3.91 -3.05 16.18
C ALA A 317 3.19 -2.49 17.42
N LEU A 318 2.77 -1.23 17.37
CA LEU A 318 2.10 -0.55 18.50
C LEU A 318 0.74 -1.19 18.83
N LYS A 319 -0.10 -1.42 17.83
CA LYS A 319 -1.48 -1.90 18.02
C LYS A 319 -1.54 -3.29 18.65
N ASN A 320 -0.58 -4.15 18.35
CA ASN A 320 -0.55 -5.50 18.89
C ASN A 320 0.04 -5.59 20.31
N GLN A 321 0.66 -4.53 20.81
CA GLN A 321 1.03 -4.44 22.25
C GLN A 321 -0.22 -4.33 23.14
N PHE A 322 -1.28 -3.68 22.64
CA PHE A 322 -2.55 -3.52 23.33
C PHE A 322 -3.56 -4.51 22.72
N LYS A 323 -3.63 -5.74 23.28
CA LYS A 323 -4.73 -6.67 22.96
C LYS A 323 -6.05 -6.03 23.40
N PHE A 324 -6.83 -5.53 22.44
CA PHE A 324 -8.22 -5.14 22.63
C PHE A 324 -9.14 -6.32 22.35
#